data_d41bf758e3cde792f5392245c95e5152
#
_entry.id   d41bf758e3cde792f5392245c95e5152
#
_cell.length_a   1.000
_cell.length_b   1.000
_cell.length_c   1.000
_cell.angle_alpha   90.00
_cell.angle_beta   90.00
_cell.angle_gamma   90.00
#
_symmetry.space_group_name_H-M   'P 1'
#
loop_
_entity.id
_entity.type
_entity.pdbx_description
1 polymer ?
#
loop_
_entity_poly.entity_id
_entity_poly.type
_entity_poly.pdbx_seq_one_letter_code
_entity_poly.pdbx_strand_id
1 'polypeptide(L)'
;MNDITLGQYSLVYNAFSFTIAMMGAATIFFFLGRSQVSRDYKTAVTITGLVTLIACYHYFRIFQSWEAAYVVTGSTVKPSGSLAFNDAYRYVDWLLTVPLLMTELVLVMKLSSAESWKKGTRLAVLAAVMIILGYPGEVSSSMGTRFLWWVLAMIPFLIIVGDLFFGLRDAIDKQPANVRGLISAARWLTVLSWAFYPIVYLFPNLGMSGATADTAVQIGYTIADIVSKVGLGLLVFVISVRKSEDEVGSTGRMTAMPAE
;
A
#
# COMPACT_ATOMS: atom_id res chain seq x y z
N MET A 1 14.23 -12.85 18.92
CA MET A 1 12.77 -12.97 19.05
C MET A 1 12.40 -13.12 20.50
N ASN A 2 11.31 -12.51 20.91
CA ASN A 2 10.82 -12.56 22.29
C ASN A 2 9.88 -13.76 22.50
N ASP A 3 9.81 -14.25 23.74
CA ASP A 3 8.73 -15.15 24.15
C ASP A 3 7.40 -14.39 24.08
N ILE A 4 6.40 -14.99 23.45
CA ILE A 4 5.06 -14.39 23.29
C ILE A 4 4.01 -15.30 23.91
N THR A 5 2.88 -14.73 24.31
CA THR A 5 1.73 -15.51 24.77
C THR A 5 1.02 -16.20 23.61
N LEU A 6 0.29 -17.27 23.89
CA LEU A 6 -0.56 -17.93 22.88
C LEU A 6 -1.58 -16.95 22.24
N GLY A 7 -2.11 -16.02 23.05
CA GLY A 7 -3.01 -14.98 22.55
C GLY A 7 -2.34 -14.03 21.55
N GLN A 8 -1.12 -13.58 21.83
CA GLN A 8 -0.33 -12.74 20.92
C GLN A 8 0.01 -13.49 19.62
N TYR A 9 0.48 -14.74 19.74
CA TYR A 9 0.76 -15.58 18.59
C TYR A 9 -0.47 -15.72 17.68
N SER A 10 -1.60 -16.13 18.28
CA SER A 10 -2.86 -16.38 17.56
C SER A 10 -3.43 -15.11 16.94
N LEU A 11 -3.27 -13.95 17.61
CA LEU A 11 -3.71 -12.67 17.07
C LEU A 11 -2.98 -12.32 15.78
N VAL A 12 -1.64 -12.42 15.78
CA VAL A 12 -0.82 -12.16 14.58
C VAL A 12 -1.09 -13.20 13.49
N TYR A 13 -1.16 -14.47 13.84
CA TYR A 13 -1.49 -15.56 12.93
C TYR A 13 -2.82 -15.30 12.20
N ASN A 14 -3.87 -14.99 12.95
CA ASN A 14 -5.18 -14.70 12.38
C ASN A 14 -5.20 -13.43 11.55
N ALA A 15 -4.45 -12.39 11.94
CA ALA A 15 -4.32 -11.16 11.17
C ALA A 15 -3.66 -11.40 9.80
N PHE A 16 -2.61 -12.20 9.76
CA PHE A 16 -1.97 -12.57 8.48
C PHE A 16 -2.89 -13.41 7.61
N SER A 17 -3.55 -14.42 8.17
CA SER A 17 -4.54 -15.24 7.47
C SER A 17 -5.69 -14.40 6.89
N PHE A 18 -6.23 -13.47 7.70
CA PHE A 18 -7.23 -12.51 7.24
C PHE A 18 -6.73 -11.65 6.08
N THR A 19 -5.49 -11.17 6.17
CA THR A 19 -4.90 -10.31 5.14
C THR A 19 -4.70 -11.08 3.83
N ILE A 20 -4.27 -12.34 3.87
CA ILE A 20 -4.18 -13.19 2.68
C ILE A 20 -5.55 -13.28 2.00
N ALA A 21 -6.60 -13.57 2.77
CA ALA A 21 -7.97 -13.65 2.25
C ALA A 21 -8.44 -12.31 1.65
N MET A 22 -8.20 -11.19 2.35
CA MET A 22 -8.56 -9.85 1.86
C MET A 22 -7.83 -9.47 0.57
N MET A 23 -6.52 -9.69 0.51
CA MET A 23 -5.72 -9.39 -0.68
C MET A 23 -6.10 -10.29 -1.86
N GLY A 24 -6.33 -11.58 -1.62
CA GLY A 24 -6.79 -12.52 -2.64
C GLY A 24 -8.18 -12.17 -3.19
N ALA A 25 -9.13 -11.86 -2.31
CA ALA A 25 -10.47 -11.43 -2.71
C ALA A 25 -10.43 -10.12 -3.49
N ALA A 26 -9.65 -9.12 -3.04
CA ALA A 26 -9.46 -7.86 -3.72
C ALA A 26 -8.84 -8.04 -5.11
N THR A 27 -7.86 -8.93 -5.25
CA THR A 27 -7.25 -9.28 -6.53
C THR A 27 -8.29 -9.76 -7.53
N ILE A 28 -9.11 -10.73 -7.14
CA ILE A 28 -10.19 -11.27 -7.98
C ILE A 28 -11.18 -10.15 -8.33
N PHE A 29 -11.60 -9.36 -7.34
CA PHE A 29 -12.54 -8.25 -7.54
C PHE A 29 -12.02 -7.25 -8.58
N PHE A 30 -10.77 -6.79 -8.47
CA PHE A 30 -10.21 -5.80 -9.40
C PHE A 30 -10.03 -6.37 -10.81
N PHE A 31 -9.56 -7.61 -10.96
CA PHE A 31 -9.44 -8.20 -12.30
C PHE A 31 -10.79 -8.43 -12.96
N LEU A 32 -11.82 -8.86 -12.25
CA LEU A 32 -13.18 -8.98 -12.77
C LEU A 32 -13.79 -7.59 -13.05
N GLY A 33 -13.60 -6.65 -12.13
CA GLY A 33 -14.08 -5.27 -12.24
C GLY A 33 -13.48 -4.49 -13.42
N ARG A 34 -12.33 -4.93 -13.96
CA ARG A 34 -11.69 -4.33 -15.13
C ARG A 34 -12.62 -4.29 -16.35
N SER A 35 -13.61 -5.18 -16.44
CA SER A 35 -14.63 -5.18 -17.51
C SER A 35 -15.62 -4.00 -17.39
N GLN A 36 -15.76 -3.40 -16.23
CA GLN A 36 -16.71 -2.32 -15.93
C GLN A 36 -16.16 -0.92 -16.23
N VAL A 37 -14.90 -0.81 -16.63
CA VAL A 37 -14.24 0.48 -16.88
C VAL A 37 -13.87 0.65 -18.35
N SER A 38 -13.86 1.90 -18.83
CA SER A 38 -13.45 2.24 -20.19
C SER A 38 -11.95 1.91 -20.41
N ARG A 39 -11.54 1.88 -21.68
CA ARG A 39 -10.18 1.49 -22.09
C ARG A 39 -9.10 2.29 -21.37
N ASP A 40 -9.35 3.56 -21.11
CA ASP A 40 -8.38 4.51 -20.54
C ASP A 40 -8.04 4.20 -19.08
N TYR A 41 -8.95 3.57 -18.33
CA TYR A 41 -8.75 3.24 -16.91
C TYR A 41 -8.37 1.78 -16.67
N LYS A 42 -8.41 0.92 -17.70
CA LYS A 42 -8.09 -0.52 -17.56
C LYS A 42 -6.72 -0.77 -17.00
N THR A 43 -5.73 0.06 -17.36
CA THR A 43 -4.35 -0.08 -16.87
C THR A 43 -4.29 0.23 -15.37
N ALA A 44 -4.93 1.29 -14.89
CA ALA A 44 -4.97 1.63 -13.47
C ALA A 44 -5.58 0.48 -12.66
N VAL A 45 -6.77 -0.01 -13.03
CA VAL A 45 -7.46 -1.12 -12.35
C VAL A 45 -6.65 -2.43 -12.44
N THR A 46 -5.93 -2.67 -13.54
CA THR A 46 -5.04 -3.82 -13.65
C THR A 46 -3.87 -3.73 -12.65
N ILE A 47 -3.26 -2.55 -12.51
CA ILE A 47 -2.19 -2.30 -11.55
C ILE A 47 -2.70 -2.52 -10.13
N THR A 48 -3.90 -2.05 -9.79
CA THR A 48 -4.56 -2.31 -8.51
C THR A 48 -4.66 -3.81 -8.21
N GLY A 49 -5.09 -4.60 -9.19
CA GLY A 49 -5.13 -6.06 -9.09
C GLY A 49 -3.75 -6.69 -8.90
N LEU A 50 -2.72 -6.17 -9.58
CA LEU A 50 -1.33 -6.64 -9.41
C LEU A 50 -0.78 -6.30 -8.03
N VAL A 51 -1.05 -5.11 -7.50
CA VAL A 51 -0.65 -4.69 -6.14
C VAL A 51 -1.20 -5.66 -5.09
N THR A 52 -2.49 -5.95 -5.16
CA THR A 52 -3.12 -6.88 -4.21
C THR A 52 -2.65 -8.33 -4.39
N LEU A 53 -2.37 -8.77 -5.63
CA LEU A 53 -1.81 -10.09 -5.92
C LEU A 53 -0.40 -10.27 -5.32
N ILE A 54 0.47 -9.28 -5.53
CA ILE A 54 1.83 -9.28 -5.00
C ILE A 54 1.78 -9.30 -3.46
N ALA A 55 0.93 -8.47 -2.85
CA ALA A 55 0.74 -8.44 -1.41
C ALA A 55 0.18 -9.77 -0.87
N CYS A 56 -0.79 -10.38 -1.55
CA CYS A 56 -1.32 -11.69 -1.19
C CYS A 56 -0.20 -12.75 -1.12
N TYR A 57 0.66 -12.80 -2.14
CA TYR A 57 1.80 -13.72 -2.17
C TYR A 57 2.78 -13.46 -1.02
N HIS A 58 3.15 -12.20 -0.77
CA HIS A 58 4.11 -11.88 0.29
C HIS A 58 3.52 -12.10 1.68
N TYR A 59 2.24 -11.82 1.90
CA TYR A 59 1.57 -12.15 3.16
C TYR A 59 1.51 -13.66 3.41
N PHE A 60 1.38 -14.47 2.35
CA PHE A 60 1.52 -15.92 2.48
C PHE A 60 2.95 -16.31 2.93
N ARG A 61 4.00 -15.66 2.40
CA ARG A 61 5.38 -15.89 2.83
C ARG A 61 5.63 -15.40 4.27
N ILE A 62 5.06 -14.26 4.64
CA ILE A 62 5.12 -13.70 6.00
C ILE A 62 4.43 -14.66 6.98
N PHE A 63 3.26 -15.18 6.62
CA PHE A 63 2.52 -16.15 7.41
C PHE A 63 3.33 -17.43 7.66
N GLN A 64 3.90 -18.01 6.60
CA GLN A 64 4.78 -19.19 6.74
C GLN A 64 6.01 -18.90 7.61
N SER A 65 6.58 -17.71 7.47
CA SER A 65 7.72 -17.29 8.29
C SER A 65 7.35 -17.14 9.78
N TRP A 66 6.13 -16.68 10.06
CA TRP A 66 5.61 -16.61 11.43
C TRP A 66 5.42 -18.01 12.04
N GLU A 67 4.82 -18.94 11.29
CA GLU A 67 4.67 -20.33 11.73
C GLU A 67 6.01 -21.00 12.01
N ALA A 68 6.99 -20.82 11.11
CA ALA A 68 8.33 -21.42 11.26
C ALA A 68 9.14 -20.82 12.41
N ALA A 69 8.84 -19.57 12.78
CA ALA A 69 9.58 -18.83 13.81
C ALA A 69 9.22 -19.25 15.25
N TYR A 70 8.07 -19.90 15.47
CA TYR A 70 7.59 -20.27 16.78
C TYR A 70 7.20 -21.75 16.85
N VAL A 71 7.39 -22.35 18.03
CA VAL A 71 6.88 -23.69 18.38
C VAL A 71 5.77 -23.52 19.42
N VAL A 72 4.59 -24.03 19.09
CA VAL A 72 3.42 -24.03 19.98
C VAL A 72 3.26 -25.41 20.61
N THR A 73 3.31 -25.48 21.94
CA THR A 73 3.11 -26.72 22.70
C THR A 73 2.09 -26.47 23.81
N GLY A 74 0.86 -26.90 23.57
CA GLY A 74 -0.28 -26.61 24.44
C GLY A 74 -0.53 -25.09 24.52
N SER A 75 -0.43 -24.51 25.70
CA SER A 75 -0.58 -23.05 25.92
C SER A 75 0.75 -22.28 25.86
N THR A 76 1.85 -22.95 25.61
CA THR A 76 3.20 -22.35 25.60
C THR A 76 3.64 -22.08 24.17
N VAL A 77 4.15 -20.87 23.92
CA VAL A 77 4.71 -20.45 22.62
C VAL A 77 6.13 -19.98 22.85
N LYS A 78 7.09 -20.58 22.15
CA LYS A 78 8.52 -20.24 22.23
C LYS A 78 9.10 -20.02 20.84
N PRO A 79 10.12 -19.17 20.69
CA PRO A 79 10.90 -19.11 19.45
C PRO A 79 11.43 -20.51 19.08
N SER A 80 11.37 -20.85 17.80
CA SER A 80 11.79 -22.17 17.29
C SER A 80 13.29 -22.42 17.46
N GLY A 81 14.08 -21.34 17.58
CA GLY A 81 15.54 -21.37 17.66
C GLY A 81 16.25 -21.72 16.34
N SER A 82 15.52 -22.21 15.34
CA SER A 82 16.06 -22.62 14.05
C SER A 82 15.92 -21.55 12.97
N LEU A 83 14.79 -20.83 12.96
CA LEU A 83 14.48 -19.78 11.99
C LEU A 83 13.92 -18.56 12.72
N ALA A 84 14.50 -17.39 12.44
CA ALA A 84 13.93 -16.13 12.88
C ALA A 84 12.78 -15.70 11.93
N PHE A 85 11.82 -14.97 12.48
CA PHE A 85 10.81 -14.31 11.65
C PHE A 85 11.48 -13.34 10.67
N ASN A 86 11.11 -13.43 9.40
CA ASN A 86 11.76 -12.70 8.33
C ASN A 86 10.91 -11.51 7.85
N ASP A 87 11.18 -10.33 8.38
CA ASP A 87 10.53 -9.07 7.98
C ASP A 87 10.93 -8.60 6.57
N ALA A 88 11.99 -9.15 5.97
CA ALA A 88 12.42 -8.77 4.62
C ALA A 88 11.33 -9.01 3.57
N TYR A 89 10.42 -9.96 3.78
CA TYR A 89 9.28 -10.18 2.88
C TYR A 89 8.39 -8.95 2.76
N ARG A 90 8.24 -8.14 3.81
CA ARG A 90 7.50 -6.86 3.76
C ARG A 90 8.19 -5.84 2.89
N TYR A 91 9.50 -5.70 3.04
CA TYR A 91 10.28 -4.75 2.24
C TYR A 91 10.30 -5.12 0.76
N VAL A 92 10.34 -6.41 0.42
CA VAL A 92 10.19 -6.87 -0.96
C VAL A 92 8.79 -6.57 -1.50
N ASP A 93 7.74 -6.84 -0.71
CA ASP A 93 6.37 -6.45 -1.06
C ASP A 93 6.27 -4.95 -1.32
N TRP A 94 6.73 -4.13 -0.39
CA TRP A 94 6.65 -2.67 -0.50
C TRP A 94 7.46 -2.14 -1.67
N LEU A 95 8.64 -2.69 -1.94
CA LEU A 95 9.47 -2.27 -3.08
C LEU A 95 8.75 -2.50 -4.42
N LEU A 96 7.95 -3.56 -4.52
CA LEU A 96 7.18 -3.87 -5.71
C LEU A 96 5.85 -3.10 -5.75
N THR A 97 5.14 -3.01 -4.63
CA THR A 97 3.77 -2.49 -4.60
C THR A 97 3.68 -0.97 -4.44
N VAL A 98 4.57 -0.35 -3.65
CA VAL A 98 4.47 1.10 -3.35
C VAL A 98 4.70 1.98 -4.59
N PRO A 99 5.67 1.69 -5.49
CA PRO A 99 5.76 2.38 -6.78
C PRO A 99 4.53 2.19 -7.68
N LEU A 100 3.90 1.01 -7.65
CA LEU A 100 2.68 0.73 -8.41
C LEU A 100 1.49 1.52 -7.88
N LEU A 101 1.34 1.65 -6.55
CA LEU A 101 0.32 2.49 -5.91
C LEU A 101 0.42 3.96 -6.36
N MET A 102 1.63 4.50 -6.47
CA MET A 102 1.83 5.84 -7.00
C MET A 102 1.47 5.95 -8.48
N THR A 103 1.80 4.92 -9.24
CA THR A 103 1.51 4.88 -10.67
C THR A 103 0.00 4.83 -10.93
N GLU A 104 -0.75 3.97 -10.25
CA GLU A 104 -2.21 3.87 -10.45
C GLU A 104 -2.93 5.15 -10.04
N LEU A 105 -2.49 5.83 -8.96
CA LEU A 105 -3.05 7.11 -8.53
C LEU A 105 -2.87 8.21 -9.60
N VAL A 106 -1.75 8.23 -10.32
CA VAL A 106 -1.52 9.17 -11.43
C VAL A 106 -2.36 8.78 -12.65
N LEU A 107 -2.42 7.48 -12.98
CA LEU A 107 -3.12 7.00 -14.16
C LEU A 107 -4.63 7.24 -14.08
N VAL A 108 -5.24 7.09 -12.90
CA VAL A 108 -6.70 7.31 -12.73
C VAL A 108 -7.09 8.77 -12.97
N MET A 109 -6.16 9.70 -12.87
CA MET A 109 -6.40 11.12 -13.16
C MET A 109 -6.52 11.41 -14.65
N LYS A 110 -6.08 10.51 -15.54
CA LYS A 110 -6.11 10.67 -17.00
C LYS A 110 -5.48 12.00 -17.47
N LEU A 111 -4.25 12.25 -17.02
CA LEU A 111 -3.45 13.39 -17.47
C LEU A 111 -2.94 13.13 -18.90
N SER A 112 -2.33 14.15 -19.53
CA SER A 112 -1.61 13.91 -20.79
C SER A 112 -0.55 12.81 -20.61
N SER A 113 -0.22 12.09 -21.70
CA SER A 113 0.78 11.01 -21.64
C SER A 113 2.12 11.47 -21.09
N ALA A 114 2.56 12.68 -21.48
CA ALA A 114 3.82 13.27 -21.00
C ALA A 114 3.79 13.60 -19.50
N GLU A 115 2.67 14.16 -19.02
CA GLU A 115 2.49 14.46 -17.58
C GLU A 115 2.36 13.19 -16.74
N SER A 116 1.57 12.21 -17.20
CA SER A 116 1.42 10.92 -16.53
C SER A 116 2.76 10.21 -16.39
N TRP A 117 3.55 10.18 -17.47
CA TRP A 117 4.89 9.60 -17.45
C TRP A 117 5.82 10.33 -16.48
N LYS A 118 5.91 11.65 -16.58
CA LYS A 118 6.78 12.46 -15.73
C LYS A 118 6.43 12.35 -14.25
N LYS A 119 5.15 12.54 -13.90
CA LYS A 119 4.67 12.51 -12.51
C LYS A 119 4.69 11.08 -11.96
N GLY A 120 4.22 10.10 -12.72
CA GLY A 120 4.18 8.69 -12.32
C GLY A 120 5.57 8.13 -12.07
N THR A 121 6.50 8.31 -13.02
CA THR A 121 7.89 7.85 -12.86
C THR A 121 8.59 8.53 -11.68
N ARG A 122 8.42 9.85 -11.52
CA ARG A 122 9.00 10.57 -10.38
C ARG A 122 8.52 10.01 -9.04
N LEU A 123 7.21 9.85 -8.87
CA LEU A 123 6.64 9.32 -7.64
C LEU A 123 7.02 7.85 -7.41
N ALA A 124 7.02 7.03 -8.45
CA ALA A 124 7.42 5.62 -8.36
C ALA A 124 8.90 5.46 -7.96
N VAL A 125 9.81 6.27 -8.55
CA VAL A 125 11.23 6.26 -8.19
C VAL A 125 11.44 6.73 -6.75
N LEU A 126 10.79 7.82 -6.33
CA LEU A 126 10.87 8.30 -4.95
C LEU A 126 10.37 7.25 -3.97
N ALA A 127 9.28 6.55 -4.30
CA ALA A 127 8.73 5.46 -3.50
C ALA A 127 9.71 4.28 -3.38
N ALA A 128 10.32 3.86 -4.49
CA ALA A 128 11.34 2.81 -4.47
C ALA A 128 12.55 3.21 -3.62
N VAL A 129 13.07 4.44 -3.79
CA VAL A 129 14.20 4.97 -3.01
C VAL A 129 13.86 5.00 -1.53
N MET A 130 12.66 5.44 -1.16
CA MET A 130 12.18 5.45 0.23
C MET A 130 12.27 4.06 0.87
N ILE A 131 11.78 3.03 0.19
CA ILE A 131 11.80 1.65 0.69
C ILE A 131 13.22 1.11 0.79
N ILE A 132 14.07 1.34 -0.23
CA ILE A 132 15.46 0.91 -0.23
C ILE A 132 16.23 1.54 0.93
N LEU A 133 16.04 2.83 1.20
CA LEU A 133 16.69 3.52 2.31
C LEU A 133 16.17 3.08 3.68
N GLY A 134 14.92 2.65 3.80
CA GLY A 134 14.37 2.16 5.07
C GLY A 134 14.96 0.82 5.51
N TYR A 135 15.25 -0.06 4.58
CA TYR A 135 15.60 -1.46 4.87
C TYR A 135 16.88 -1.65 5.73
N PRO A 136 18.02 -0.98 5.45
CA PRO A 136 19.23 -1.18 6.24
C PRO A 136 19.07 -0.82 7.72
N GLY A 137 18.23 0.17 8.02
CA GLY A 137 17.94 0.52 9.42
C GLY A 137 16.98 -0.47 10.07
N GLU A 138 16.03 -1.04 9.34
CA GLU A 138 15.09 -2.05 9.86
C GLU A 138 15.82 -3.29 10.37
N VAL A 139 16.81 -3.76 9.64
CA VAL A 139 17.59 -4.95 10.02
C VAL A 139 18.72 -4.65 10.98
N SER A 140 18.95 -3.39 11.34
CA SER A 140 20.03 -2.99 12.25
C SER A 140 19.64 -3.14 13.71
N SER A 141 20.53 -3.71 14.51
CA SER A 141 20.43 -3.71 15.98
C SER A 141 20.90 -2.40 16.63
N SER A 142 21.60 -1.54 15.89
CA SER A 142 22.08 -0.24 16.37
C SER A 142 20.99 0.83 16.26
N MET A 143 20.59 1.41 17.38
CA MET A 143 19.58 2.50 17.40
C MET A 143 20.00 3.72 16.60
N GLY A 144 21.29 4.07 16.62
CA GLY A 144 21.84 5.19 15.84
C GLY A 144 21.77 4.93 14.33
N THR A 145 22.14 3.72 13.90
CA THR A 145 22.04 3.29 12.50
C THR A 145 20.59 3.26 12.05
N ARG A 146 19.68 2.72 12.88
CA ARG A 146 18.24 2.70 12.62
C ARG A 146 17.69 4.11 12.42
N PHE A 147 18.01 5.03 13.32
CA PHE A 147 17.57 6.43 13.21
C PHE A 147 18.14 7.15 11.99
N LEU A 148 19.43 6.93 11.67
CA LEU A 148 20.04 7.52 10.47
C LEU A 148 19.31 7.12 9.19
N TRP A 149 19.06 5.84 8.99
CA TRP A 149 18.36 5.34 7.81
C TRP A 149 16.90 5.77 7.78
N TRP A 150 16.25 5.89 8.95
CA TRP A 150 14.92 6.48 9.05
C TRP A 150 14.91 7.92 8.52
N VAL A 151 15.84 8.76 8.96
CA VAL A 151 15.95 10.16 8.50
C VAL A 151 16.16 10.20 6.99
N LEU A 152 17.04 9.35 6.45
CA LEU A 152 17.30 9.28 5.01
C LEU A 152 16.05 8.85 4.23
N ALA A 153 15.28 7.88 4.72
CA ALA A 153 14.04 7.42 4.10
C ALA A 153 12.91 8.46 4.19
N MET A 154 12.91 9.29 5.24
CA MET A 154 11.92 10.38 5.38
C MET A 154 12.09 11.49 4.34
N ILE A 155 13.27 11.67 3.76
CA ILE A 155 13.47 12.68 2.71
C ILE A 155 12.59 12.40 1.47
N PRO A 156 12.70 11.25 0.78
CA PRO A 156 11.83 10.94 -0.33
C PRO A 156 10.34 10.84 0.08
N PHE A 157 10.03 10.39 1.31
CA PHE A 157 8.65 10.39 1.81
C PHE A 157 8.05 11.80 1.83
N LEU A 158 8.74 12.78 2.41
CA LEU A 158 8.27 14.16 2.48
C LEU A 158 8.17 14.82 1.09
N ILE A 159 9.06 14.45 0.16
CA ILE A 159 8.94 14.90 -1.23
C ILE A 159 7.67 14.31 -1.88
N ILE A 160 7.38 13.02 -1.67
CA ILE A 160 6.13 12.39 -2.15
C ILE A 160 4.91 13.11 -1.58
N VAL A 161 4.89 13.39 -0.27
CA VAL A 161 3.80 14.13 0.37
C VAL A 161 3.64 15.51 -0.29
N GLY A 162 4.74 16.24 -0.48
CA GLY A 162 4.74 17.54 -1.18
C GLY A 162 4.20 17.42 -2.61
N ASP A 163 4.65 16.43 -3.38
CA ASP A 163 4.18 16.20 -4.76
C ASP A 163 2.68 15.85 -4.78
N LEU A 164 2.18 15.05 -3.83
CA LEU A 164 0.76 14.70 -3.74
C LEU A 164 -0.12 15.90 -3.41
N PHE A 165 0.31 16.81 -2.52
CA PHE A 165 -0.51 17.95 -2.08
C PHE A 165 -0.37 19.19 -2.94
N PHE A 166 0.82 19.45 -3.46
CA PHE A 166 1.11 20.64 -4.26
C PHE A 166 1.31 20.31 -5.74
N GLY A 167 2.07 19.25 -6.05
CA GLY A 167 2.39 18.86 -7.43
C GLY A 167 1.20 18.32 -8.24
N LEU A 168 0.19 17.73 -7.56
CA LEU A 168 -1.03 17.21 -8.20
C LEU A 168 -2.25 18.11 -8.03
N ARG A 169 -2.15 19.25 -7.33
CA ARG A 169 -3.29 20.12 -7.03
C ARG A 169 -4.04 20.53 -8.28
N ASP A 170 -3.35 21.14 -9.25
CA ASP A 170 -3.97 21.62 -10.49
C ASP A 170 -4.60 20.48 -11.31
N ALA A 171 -4.00 19.29 -11.24
CA ALA A 171 -4.52 18.09 -11.90
C ALA A 171 -5.82 17.61 -11.24
N ILE A 172 -5.93 17.73 -9.93
CA ILE A 172 -7.13 17.37 -9.17
C ILE A 172 -8.22 18.42 -9.38
N ASP A 173 -7.89 19.69 -9.39
CA ASP A 173 -8.87 20.79 -9.58
C ASP A 173 -9.53 20.75 -10.96
N LYS A 174 -8.85 20.20 -11.97
CA LYS A 174 -9.38 19.97 -13.32
C LYS A 174 -10.25 18.72 -13.46
N GLN A 175 -10.33 17.89 -12.44
CA GLN A 175 -11.16 16.66 -12.49
C GLN A 175 -12.65 16.99 -12.41
N PRO A 176 -13.54 16.14 -13.00
CA PRO A 176 -14.98 16.26 -12.84
C PRO A 176 -15.40 16.35 -11.37
N ALA A 177 -16.42 17.13 -11.07
CA ALA A 177 -16.87 17.39 -9.70
C ALA A 177 -17.24 16.12 -8.92
N ASN A 178 -17.83 15.12 -9.61
CA ASN A 178 -18.26 13.85 -9.03
C ASN A 178 -17.12 12.92 -8.59
N VAL A 179 -15.88 13.15 -9.08
CA VAL A 179 -14.69 12.34 -8.69
C VAL A 179 -13.62 13.11 -7.96
N ARG A 180 -13.65 14.45 -7.98
CA ARG A 180 -12.62 15.30 -7.33
C ARG A 180 -12.47 14.98 -5.86
N GLY A 181 -13.58 14.82 -5.14
CA GLY A 181 -13.60 14.43 -3.74
C GLY A 181 -13.00 13.05 -3.48
N LEU A 182 -13.25 12.08 -4.36
CA LEU A 182 -12.69 10.73 -4.26
C LEU A 182 -11.17 10.71 -4.49
N ILE A 183 -10.68 11.49 -5.47
CA ILE A 183 -9.23 11.61 -5.73
C ILE A 183 -8.55 12.30 -4.54
N SER A 184 -9.17 13.31 -3.96
CA SER A 184 -8.67 13.93 -2.73
C SER A 184 -8.67 12.94 -1.54
N ALA A 185 -9.71 12.12 -1.40
CA ALA A 185 -9.77 11.07 -0.39
C ALA A 185 -8.68 10.01 -0.61
N ALA A 186 -8.42 9.59 -1.85
CA ALA A 186 -7.35 8.66 -2.20
C ALA A 186 -5.97 9.22 -1.79
N ARG A 187 -5.71 10.50 -2.07
CA ARG A 187 -4.49 11.19 -1.65
C ARG A 187 -4.32 11.22 -0.12
N TRP A 188 -5.37 11.59 0.61
CA TRP A 188 -5.34 11.61 2.08
C TRP A 188 -5.17 10.22 2.68
N LEU A 189 -5.89 9.22 2.15
CA LEU A 189 -5.76 7.83 2.58
C LEU A 189 -4.32 7.33 2.39
N THR A 190 -3.71 7.62 1.24
CA THR A 190 -2.30 7.27 0.99
C THR A 190 -1.38 7.87 2.04
N VAL A 191 -1.45 9.19 2.25
CA VAL A 191 -0.52 9.88 3.16
C VAL A 191 -0.73 9.43 4.61
N LEU A 192 -1.99 9.32 5.06
CA LEU A 192 -2.28 8.93 6.45
C LEU A 192 -1.91 7.47 6.73
N SER A 193 -2.21 6.55 5.80
CA SER A 193 -1.81 5.15 5.97
C SER A 193 -0.28 4.99 5.91
N TRP A 194 0.40 5.73 5.04
CA TRP A 194 1.85 5.65 4.91
C TRP A 194 2.60 6.32 6.05
N ALA A 195 2.07 7.38 6.66
CA ALA A 195 2.66 8.02 7.84
C ALA A 195 2.73 7.06 9.05
N PHE A 196 1.91 6.01 9.07
CA PHE A 196 1.92 5.00 10.11
C PHE A 196 3.25 4.20 10.15
N TYR A 197 3.78 3.83 8.98
CA TYR A 197 4.99 2.99 8.90
C TYR A 197 6.23 3.62 9.55
N PRO A 198 6.61 4.88 9.25
CA PRO A 198 7.76 5.51 9.90
C PRO A 198 7.56 5.73 11.40
N ILE A 199 6.33 5.84 11.91
CA ILE A 199 6.04 5.91 13.34
C ILE A 199 6.35 4.57 14.00
N VAL A 200 5.83 3.48 13.44
CA VAL A 200 6.06 2.11 13.96
C VAL A 200 7.53 1.72 13.87
N TYR A 201 8.21 2.10 12.80
CA TYR A 201 9.65 1.88 12.62
C TYR A 201 10.48 2.42 13.80
N LEU A 202 10.07 3.55 14.39
CA LEU A 202 10.78 4.17 15.52
C LEU A 202 10.45 3.55 16.90
N PHE A 203 9.54 2.59 17.01
CA PHE A 203 9.17 2.00 18.31
C PHE A 203 10.37 1.56 19.13
N PRO A 204 11.37 0.81 18.59
CA PRO A 204 12.56 0.46 19.36
C PRO A 204 13.35 1.68 19.87
N ASN A 205 13.45 2.74 19.06
CA ASN A 205 14.13 3.98 19.44
C ASN A 205 13.39 4.75 20.55
N LEU A 206 12.07 4.55 20.69
CA LEU A 206 11.22 5.12 21.72
C LEU A 206 11.18 4.25 23.01
N GLY A 207 12.02 3.20 23.09
CA GLY A 207 12.05 2.27 24.21
C GLY A 207 10.91 1.25 24.22
N MET A 208 10.12 1.17 23.17
CA MET A 208 9.06 0.17 23.01
C MET A 208 9.68 -1.13 22.47
N SER A 209 9.78 -2.13 23.33
CA SER A 209 10.40 -3.41 23.00
C SER A 209 9.63 -4.57 23.64
N GLY A 210 10.00 -5.79 23.26
CA GLY A 210 9.40 -7.02 23.80
C GLY A 210 8.15 -7.48 23.06
N ALA A 211 7.58 -8.57 23.53
CA ALA A 211 6.49 -9.31 22.88
C ALA A 211 5.28 -8.44 22.50
N THR A 212 4.88 -7.52 23.35
CA THR A 212 3.73 -6.64 23.10
C THR A 212 4.02 -5.65 21.98
N ALA A 213 5.22 -5.06 21.96
CA ALA A 213 5.64 -4.14 20.89
C ALA A 213 5.75 -4.88 19.55
N ASP A 214 6.39 -6.06 19.52
CA ASP A 214 6.51 -6.90 18.33
C ASP A 214 5.12 -7.27 17.77
N THR A 215 4.19 -7.68 18.64
CA THR A 215 2.80 -7.98 18.26
C THR A 215 2.11 -6.75 17.68
N ALA A 216 2.24 -5.59 18.33
CA ALA A 216 1.64 -4.34 17.87
C ALA A 216 2.19 -3.89 16.50
N VAL A 217 3.50 -4.07 16.26
CA VAL A 217 4.15 -3.80 14.96
C VAL A 217 3.53 -4.68 13.87
N GLN A 218 3.42 -6.00 14.11
CA GLN A 218 2.87 -6.92 13.11
C GLN A 218 1.41 -6.62 12.77
N ILE A 219 0.58 -6.37 13.77
CA ILE A 219 -0.84 -5.99 13.58
C ILE A 219 -0.95 -4.63 12.88
N GLY A 220 -0.18 -3.66 13.32
CA GLY A 220 -0.21 -2.31 12.76
C GLY A 220 0.17 -2.28 11.28
N TYR A 221 1.28 -2.92 10.89
CA TYR A 221 1.67 -3.03 9.48
C TYR A 221 0.61 -3.77 8.66
N THR A 222 0.00 -4.80 9.21
CA THR A 222 -1.06 -5.56 8.55
C THR A 222 -2.29 -4.69 8.24
N ILE A 223 -2.75 -3.92 9.22
CA ILE A 223 -3.87 -2.98 9.04
C ILE A 223 -3.51 -1.89 8.02
N ALA A 224 -2.31 -1.30 8.15
CA ALA A 224 -1.85 -0.26 7.24
C ALA A 224 -1.76 -0.77 5.79
N ASP A 225 -1.30 -2.01 5.58
CA ASP A 225 -1.23 -2.64 4.26
C ASP A 225 -2.62 -2.87 3.65
N ILE A 226 -3.60 -3.35 4.42
CA ILE A 226 -4.98 -3.49 3.93
C ILE A 226 -5.55 -2.14 3.53
N VAL A 227 -5.40 -1.13 4.38
CA VAL A 227 -5.93 0.23 4.11
C VAL A 227 -5.24 0.86 2.91
N SER A 228 -3.91 0.80 2.83
CA SER A 228 -3.13 1.43 1.75
C SER A 228 -3.26 0.73 0.40
N LYS A 229 -3.55 -0.57 0.36
CA LYS A 229 -3.63 -1.34 -0.89
C LYS A 229 -5.07 -1.61 -1.31
N VAL A 230 -5.87 -2.27 -0.45
CA VAL A 230 -7.27 -2.56 -0.77
C VAL A 230 -8.12 -1.29 -0.71
N GLY A 231 -7.94 -0.45 0.32
CA GLY A 231 -8.68 0.81 0.47
C GLY A 231 -8.40 1.79 -0.68
N LEU A 232 -7.12 2.03 -1.03
CA LEU A 232 -6.78 2.86 -2.18
C LEU A 232 -7.28 2.24 -3.49
N GLY A 233 -7.11 0.94 -3.67
CA GLY A 233 -7.56 0.23 -4.85
C GLY A 233 -9.07 0.37 -5.08
N LEU A 234 -9.89 0.29 -4.03
CA LEU A 234 -11.34 0.52 -4.11
C LEU A 234 -11.64 1.96 -4.55
N LEU A 235 -10.91 2.97 -4.05
CA LEU A 235 -11.08 4.35 -4.49
C LEU A 235 -10.70 4.51 -5.97
N VAL A 236 -9.56 3.95 -6.40
CA VAL A 236 -9.13 3.95 -7.81
C VAL A 236 -10.19 3.29 -8.69
N PHE A 237 -10.74 2.16 -8.27
CA PHE A 237 -11.79 1.46 -8.99
C PHE A 237 -13.07 2.31 -9.12
N VAL A 238 -13.59 2.87 -8.03
CA VAL A 238 -14.80 3.71 -8.04
C VAL A 238 -14.59 4.97 -8.89
N ILE A 239 -13.41 5.61 -8.80
CA ILE A 239 -13.08 6.76 -9.66
C ILE A 239 -13.10 6.34 -11.14
N SER A 240 -12.49 5.19 -11.45
CA SER A 240 -12.44 4.66 -12.83
C SER A 240 -13.83 4.35 -13.40
N VAL A 241 -14.71 3.76 -12.59
CA VAL A 241 -16.11 3.48 -13.01
C VAL A 241 -16.85 4.78 -13.27
N ARG A 242 -16.85 5.73 -12.33
CA ARG A 242 -17.57 7.02 -12.49
C ARG A 242 -17.11 7.80 -13.71
N LYS A 243 -15.78 7.86 -13.93
CA LYS A 243 -15.25 8.55 -15.12
C LYS A 243 -15.61 7.83 -16.43
N SER A 244 -15.70 6.51 -16.41
CA SER A 244 -16.15 5.73 -17.56
C SER A 244 -17.62 5.98 -17.88
N GLU A 245 -18.48 6.10 -16.88
CA GLU A 245 -19.90 6.43 -17.04
C GLU A 245 -20.08 7.84 -17.62
N ASP A 246 -19.31 8.83 -17.17
CA ASP A 246 -19.33 10.20 -17.70
C ASP A 246 -18.95 10.23 -19.20
N GLU A 247 -17.95 9.42 -19.61
CA GLU A 247 -17.52 9.32 -21.00
C GLU A 247 -18.65 8.75 -21.90
N VAL A 248 -19.33 7.72 -21.46
CA VAL A 248 -20.48 7.12 -22.21
C VAL A 248 -21.64 8.11 -22.29
N GLY A 249 -21.98 8.78 -21.18
CA GLY A 249 -23.06 9.77 -21.15
C GLY A 249 -22.78 10.98 -22.03
N SER A 250 -21.55 11.42 -22.18
CA SER A 250 -21.16 12.53 -23.05
C SER A 250 -21.24 12.14 -24.53
N THR A 251 -20.83 10.93 -24.89
CA THR A 251 -20.88 10.41 -26.26
C THR A 251 -22.34 10.21 -26.72
N GLY A 252 -23.21 9.69 -25.85
CA GLY A 252 -24.63 9.53 -26.16
C GLY A 252 -25.37 10.86 -26.38
N ARG A 253 -24.95 11.93 -25.68
CA ARG A 253 -25.50 13.28 -25.90
C ARG A 253 -25.04 13.89 -27.23
N MET A 254 -23.82 13.68 -27.68
CA MET A 254 -23.31 14.19 -28.94
C MET A 254 -23.98 13.52 -30.15
N THR A 255 -24.32 12.23 -30.02
CA THR A 255 -25.04 11.50 -31.12
C THR A 255 -26.53 11.81 -31.18
N ALA A 256 -27.11 12.41 -30.13
CA ALA A 256 -28.51 12.79 -30.05
C ALA A 256 -28.81 14.26 -30.44
N MET A 257 -27.79 15.08 -30.76
CA MET A 257 -27.99 16.44 -31.26
C MET A 257 -28.36 16.37 -32.73
N PRO A 258 -29.52 16.96 -33.19
CA PRO A 258 -29.86 17.06 -34.59
C PRO A 258 -28.78 17.89 -35.32
N ALA A 259 -28.37 17.42 -36.49
CA ALA A 259 -27.55 18.23 -37.40
C ALA A 259 -28.39 19.45 -37.84
N GLU A 260 -28.00 20.65 -37.40
CA GLU A 260 -28.55 21.91 -37.92
C GLU A 260 -28.02 22.18 -39.32
#